data_3ee4de94632e8bbb4ed33ec5d17fa3a3
#
_entry.id   3ee4de94632e8bbb4ed33ec5d17fa3a3
#
_cell.length_a   1.000
_cell.length_b   1.000
_cell.length_c   1.000
_cell.angle_alpha   90.00
_cell.angle_beta   90.00
_cell.angle_gamma   90.00
#
_symmetry.space_group_name_H-M   'P 1'
#
loop_
_entity.id
_entity.type
_entity.pdbx_description
1 polymer ?
#
loop_
_entity_poly.entity_id
_entity_poly.type
_entity_poly.pdbx_seq_one_letter_code
_entity_poly.pdbx_strand_id
1 'polypeptide(L)'
;MVKILKTGLWLRLFAAMGLIGGLSNIATAEDWAEDQWGTLSGRELDIAAGLELTWGIKIMSFGALLMILTQLTRASTRARIGASLIVIFVVSEGVTVSTLSGRGYGEDASLPVAPLLIAGLLALLALASCIVHWNDPTDA
;
A
#
# COMPACT_ATOMS: atom_id res chain seq x y z
N MET A 1 17.42 -20.94 -2.47
CA MET A 1 16.17 -20.15 -2.29
C MET A 1 16.32 -18.91 -1.39
N VAL A 2 17.06 -18.97 -0.30
CA VAL A 2 17.22 -17.85 0.67
C VAL A 2 17.84 -16.57 0.07
N LYS A 3 18.66 -16.67 -0.99
CA LYS A 3 19.32 -15.50 -1.62
C LYS A 3 18.36 -14.54 -2.34
N ILE A 4 17.15 -14.98 -2.72
CA ILE A 4 16.17 -14.18 -3.47
C ILE A 4 15.26 -13.37 -2.52
N LEU A 5 15.01 -13.90 -1.30
CA LEU A 5 14.13 -13.27 -0.32
C LEU A 5 14.89 -12.30 0.61
N LYS A 6 15.57 -11.30 0.03
CA LYS A 6 16.23 -10.25 0.82
C LYS A 6 15.17 -9.27 1.34
N THR A 7 14.91 -9.29 2.64
CA THR A 7 13.89 -8.44 3.29
C THR A 7 14.00 -6.96 2.91
N GLY A 8 15.22 -6.40 2.96
CA GLY A 8 15.44 -5.01 2.60
C GLY A 8 15.09 -4.69 1.14
N LEU A 9 15.27 -5.63 0.20
CA LEU A 9 14.92 -5.44 -1.20
C LEU A 9 13.39 -5.42 -1.38
N TRP A 10 12.70 -6.44 -0.87
CA TRP A 10 11.26 -6.57 -1.07
C TRP A 10 10.47 -5.48 -0.34
N LEU A 11 10.90 -5.08 0.85
CA LEU A 11 10.31 -3.94 1.56
C LEU A 11 10.50 -2.63 0.79
N ARG A 12 11.68 -2.41 0.18
CA ARG A 12 11.92 -1.20 -0.64
C ARG A 12 11.09 -1.20 -1.91
N LEU A 13 10.94 -2.33 -2.58
CA LEU A 13 10.10 -2.42 -3.78
C LEU A 13 8.63 -2.15 -3.44
N PHE A 14 8.13 -2.72 -2.35
CA PHE A 14 6.78 -2.46 -1.88
C PHE A 14 6.60 -1.00 -1.42
N ALA A 15 7.59 -0.45 -0.72
CA ALA A 15 7.61 0.97 -0.33
C ALA A 15 7.61 1.92 -1.54
N ALA A 16 8.44 1.64 -2.55
CA ALA A 16 8.50 2.44 -3.77
C ALA A 16 7.16 2.42 -4.53
N MET A 17 6.51 1.26 -4.58
CA MET A 17 5.18 1.16 -5.17
C MET A 17 4.15 2.00 -4.38
N GLY A 18 4.19 1.97 -3.04
CA GLY A 18 3.33 2.82 -2.21
C GLY A 18 3.58 4.31 -2.45
N LEU A 19 4.85 4.73 -2.57
CA LEU A 19 5.19 6.12 -2.89
C LEU A 19 4.65 6.54 -4.27
N ILE A 20 4.89 5.73 -5.31
CA ILE A 20 4.47 6.03 -6.67
C ILE A 20 2.94 5.99 -6.78
N GLY A 21 2.31 4.93 -6.25
CA GLY A 21 0.87 4.78 -6.28
C GLY A 21 0.13 5.87 -5.51
N GLY A 22 0.63 6.22 -4.31
CA GLY A 22 0.06 7.31 -3.53
C GLY A 22 0.21 8.67 -4.21
N LEU A 23 1.38 8.95 -4.81
CA LEU A 23 1.59 10.19 -5.58
C LEU A 23 0.71 10.25 -6.82
N SER A 24 0.56 9.14 -7.54
CA SER A 24 -0.35 9.04 -8.69
C SER A 24 -1.80 9.32 -8.27
N ASN A 25 -2.27 8.68 -7.21
CA ASN A 25 -3.63 8.89 -6.69
C ASN A 25 -3.86 10.34 -6.24
N ILE A 26 -2.86 10.99 -5.61
CA ILE A 26 -2.94 12.41 -5.27
C ILE A 26 -3.06 13.29 -6.53
N ALA A 27 -2.26 12.99 -7.56
CA ALA A 27 -2.22 13.79 -8.78
C ALA A 27 -3.47 13.66 -9.65
N THR A 28 -4.20 12.55 -9.53
CA THR A 28 -5.41 12.23 -10.33
C THR A 28 -6.61 11.91 -9.45
N ALA A 29 -6.76 12.61 -8.31
CA ALA A 29 -7.77 12.30 -7.32
C ALA A 29 -9.22 12.48 -7.85
N GLU A 30 -9.47 13.45 -8.74
CA GLU A 30 -10.75 13.64 -9.38
C GLU A 30 -11.08 12.49 -10.35
N ASP A 31 -10.12 12.09 -11.18
CA ASP A 31 -10.30 10.97 -12.11
C ASP A 31 -10.59 9.67 -11.34
N TRP A 32 -9.86 9.43 -10.23
CA TRP A 32 -10.12 8.29 -9.36
C TRP A 32 -11.49 8.34 -8.70
N ALA A 33 -11.93 9.53 -8.28
CA ALA A 33 -13.26 9.71 -7.68
C ALA A 33 -14.37 9.36 -8.66
N GLU A 34 -14.30 9.85 -9.90
CA GLU A 34 -15.27 9.53 -10.95
C GLU A 34 -15.25 8.03 -11.33
N ASP A 35 -14.05 7.43 -11.38
CA ASP A 35 -13.87 6.01 -11.72
C ASP A 35 -14.47 5.08 -10.64
N GLN A 36 -14.38 5.47 -9.37
CA GLN A 36 -14.84 4.65 -8.24
C GLN A 36 -16.31 4.89 -7.84
N TRP A 37 -16.82 6.08 -8.05
CA TRP A 37 -18.16 6.50 -7.59
C TRP A 37 -19.15 6.78 -8.73
N GLY A 38 -18.71 6.67 -9.99
CA GLY A 38 -19.49 7.06 -11.16
C GLY A 38 -19.48 8.56 -11.42
N THR A 39 -20.36 9.01 -12.30
CA THR A 39 -20.42 10.42 -12.72
C THR A 39 -20.85 11.31 -11.55
N LEU A 40 -19.92 12.08 -11.04
CA LEU A 40 -20.12 13.06 -9.96
C LEU A 40 -20.05 14.49 -10.49
N SER A 41 -20.61 15.45 -9.78
CA SER A 41 -20.53 16.86 -10.14
C SER A 41 -20.54 17.80 -8.94
N GLY A 42 -19.92 18.95 -9.11
CA GLY A 42 -19.89 20.01 -8.10
C GLY A 42 -19.37 19.51 -6.74
N ARG A 43 -20.14 19.75 -5.67
CA ARG A 43 -19.71 19.41 -4.30
C ARG A 43 -19.51 17.90 -4.05
N GLU A 44 -20.21 17.05 -4.78
CA GLU A 44 -20.07 15.60 -4.64
C GLU A 44 -18.69 15.14 -5.14
N LEU A 45 -18.27 15.67 -6.29
CA LEU A 45 -16.93 15.43 -6.83
C LEU A 45 -15.84 15.96 -5.90
N ASP A 46 -15.99 17.17 -5.36
CA ASP A 46 -15.04 17.76 -4.42
C ASP A 46 -14.84 16.88 -3.17
N ILE A 47 -15.94 16.32 -2.63
CA ILE A 47 -15.89 15.45 -1.45
C ILE A 47 -15.23 14.12 -1.79
N ALA A 48 -15.61 13.48 -2.91
CA ALA A 48 -15.07 12.21 -3.34
C ALA A 48 -13.59 12.34 -3.69
N ALA A 49 -13.19 13.37 -4.44
CA ALA A 49 -11.79 13.67 -4.72
C ALA A 49 -10.97 13.94 -3.44
N GLY A 50 -11.56 14.60 -2.44
CA GLY A 50 -10.95 14.78 -1.12
C GLY A 50 -10.70 13.46 -0.38
N LEU A 51 -11.58 12.48 -0.53
CA LEU A 51 -11.37 11.12 0.02
C LEU A 51 -10.21 10.40 -0.70
N GLU A 52 -10.19 10.47 -2.05
CA GLU A 52 -9.12 9.87 -2.86
C GLU A 52 -7.76 10.51 -2.55
N LEU A 53 -7.70 11.84 -2.44
CA LEU A 53 -6.50 12.58 -2.04
C LEU A 53 -6.00 12.12 -0.65
N THR A 54 -6.91 11.98 0.31
CA THR A 54 -6.57 11.51 1.66
C THR A 54 -6.04 10.07 1.62
N TRP A 55 -6.63 9.23 0.79
CA TRP A 55 -6.17 7.86 0.59
C TRP A 55 -4.78 7.81 -0.05
N GLY A 56 -4.55 8.61 -1.09
CA GLY A 56 -3.23 8.75 -1.71
C GLY A 56 -2.15 9.19 -0.72
N ILE A 57 -2.44 10.19 0.13
CA ILE A 57 -1.54 10.62 1.21
C ILE A 57 -1.24 9.48 2.18
N LYS A 58 -2.24 8.69 2.57
CA LYS A 58 -2.07 7.53 3.46
C LYS A 58 -1.13 6.49 2.85
N ILE A 59 -1.35 6.10 1.59
CA ILE A 59 -0.52 5.12 0.87
C ILE A 59 0.92 5.63 0.71
N MET A 60 1.08 6.89 0.32
CA MET A 60 2.39 7.53 0.17
C MET A 60 3.15 7.58 1.51
N SER A 61 2.46 7.97 2.59
CA SER A 61 3.06 8.04 3.93
C SER A 61 3.50 6.66 4.43
N PHE A 62 2.72 5.62 4.16
CA PHE A 62 3.08 4.25 4.46
C PHE A 62 4.33 3.81 3.67
N GLY A 63 4.38 4.11 2.37
CA GLY A 63 5.57 3.86 1.54
C GLY A 63 6.81 4.57 2.06
N ALA A 64 6.70 5.84 2.44
CA ALA A 64 7.79 6.61 3.04
C ALA A 64 8.28 5.99 4.35
N LEU A 65 7.36 5.61 5.24
CA LEU A 65 7.68 4.96 6.52
C LEU A 65 8.44 3.64 6.31
N LEU A 66 7.97 2.79 5.38
CA LEU A 66 8.68 1.55 5.04
C LEU A 66 10.07 1.82 4.45
N MET A 67 10.21 2.84 3.60
CA MET A 67 11.50 3.20 3.03
C MET A 67 12.50 3.62 4.12
N ILE A 68 12.08 4.47 5.04
CA ILE A 68 12.87 4.91 6.19
C ILE A 68 13.25 3.71 7.07
N LEU A 69 12.30 2.85 7.39
CA LEU A 69 12.51 1.64 8.17
C LEU A 69 13.63 0.78 7.59
N THR A 70 13.65 0.58 6.26
CA THR A 70 14.68 -0.24 5.61
C THR A 70 16.08 0.32 5.72
N GLN A 71 16.22 1.62 5.96
CA GLN A 71 17.50 2.30 6.10
C GLN A 71 17.98 2.34 7.56
N LEU A 72 17.05 2.51 8.51
CA LEU A 72 17.37 2.74 9.91
C LEU A 72 17.44 1.47 10.76
N THR A 73 16.97 0.31 10.26
CA THR A 73 16.85 -0.91 11.07
C THR A 73 17.74 -2.04 10.59
N ARG A 74 18.16 -2.89 11.56
CA ARG A 74 18.91 -4.13 11.32
C ARG A 74 17.99 -5.28 10.90
N ALA A 75 18.56 -6.37 10.40
CA ALA A 75 17.84 -7.45 9.70
C ALA A 75 16.59 -7.97 10.42
N SER A 76 16.72 -8.49 11.65
CA SER A 76 15.57 -9.06 12.37
C SER A 76 14.54 -8.02 12.82
N THR A 77 15.01 -6.85 13.28
CA THR A 77 14.12 -5.74 13.64
C THR A 77 13.35 -5.25 12.42
N ARG A 78 14.03 -5.11 11.28
CA ARG A 78 13.41 -4.77 10.00
C ARG A 78 12.35 -5.78 9.59
N ALA A 79 12.63 -7.08 9.72
CA ALA A 79 11.70 -8.13 9.37
C ALA A 79 10.44 -8.08 10.25
N ARG A 80 10.59 -7.95 11.56
CA ARG A 80 9.47 -7.90 12.51
C ARG A 80 8.60 -6.67 12.32
N ILE A 81 9.21 -5.48 12.27
CA ILE A 81 8.45 -4.24 12.10
C ILE A 81 7.87 -4.17 10.68
N GLY A 82 8.62 -4.59 9.66
CA GLY A 82 8.14 -4.63 8.28
C GLY A 82 6.91 -5.52 8.12
N ALA A 83 6.93 -6.74 8.67
CA ALA A 83 5.77 -7.63 8.65
C ALA A 83 4.56 -7.02 9.36
N SER A 84 4.77 -6.46 10.55
CA SER A 84 3.68 -5.83 11.32
C SER A 84 3.04 -4.67 10.56
N LEU A 85 3.86 -3.81 9.95
CA LEU A 85 3.36 -2.69 9.14
C LEU A 85 2.59 -3.15 7.92
N ILE A 86 3.09 -4.17 7.19
CA ILE A 86 2.38 -4.73 6.03
C ILE A 86 1.02 -5.28 6.45
N VAL A 87 0.96 -6.06 7.53
CA VAL A 87 -0.29 -6.64 8.03
C VAL A 87 -1.28 -5.54 8.43
N ILE A 88 -0.83 -4.55 9.20
CA ILE A 88 -1.67 -3.41 9.59
C ILE A 88 -2.19 -2.66 8.36
N PHE A 89 -1.34 -2.40 7.38
CA PHE A 89 -1.72 -1.72 6.16
C PHE A 89 -2.77 -2.54 5.38
N VAL A 90 -2.50 -3.81 5.10
CA VAL A 90 -3.42 -4.68 4.34
C VAL A 90 -4.78 -4.82 5.04
N VAL A 91 -4.78 -4.99 6.37
CA VAL A 91 -6.03 -5.05 7.14
C VAL A 91 -6.77 -3.71 7.08
N SER A 92 -6.05 -2.59 7.25
CA SER A 92 -6.65 -1.24 7.15
C SER A 92 -7.27 -1.00 5.78
N GLU A 93 -6.57 -1.37 4.68
CA GLU A 93 -7.12 -1.25 3.33
C GLU A 93 -8.34 -2.15 3.14
N GLY A 94 -8.26 -3.41 3.57
CA GLY A 94 -9.39 -4.34 3.48
C GLY A 94 -10.63 -3.83 4.21
N VAL A 95 -10.47 -3.27 5.42
CA VAL A 95 -11.58 -2.66 6.18
C VAL A 95 -12.11 -1.42 5.45
N THR A 96 -11.24 -0.56 4.93
CA THR A 96 -11.65 0.65 4.21
C THR A 96 -12.46 0.27 2.96
N VAL A 97 -11.91 -0.59 2.10
CA VAL A 97 -12.57 -1.01 0.86
C VAL A 97 -13.90 -1.71 1.15
N SER A 98 -13.94 -2.66 2.10
CA SER A 98 -15.18 -3.37 2.42
C SER A 98 -16.27 -2.44 2.97
N THR A 99 -15.88 -1.42 3.74
CA THR A 99 -16.81 -0.42 4.28
C THR A 99 -17.35 0.49 3.19
N LEU A 100 -16.50 0.92 2.27
CA LEU A 100 -16.89 1.79 1.16
C LEU A 100 -17.68 1.05 0.09
N SER A 101 -17.32 -0.20 -0.24
CA SER A 101 -18.10 -1.04 -1.17
C SER A 101 -19.54 -1.25 -0.72
N GLY A 102 -19.77 -1.36 0.59
CA GLY A 102 -21.14 -1.39 1.13
C GLY A 102 -21.93 -0.07 0.95
N ARG A 103 -21.30 0.97 0.40
CA ARG A 103 -21.87 2.30 0.12
C ARG A 103 -21.82 2.69 -1.36
N GLY A 104 -21.53 1.72 -2.24
CA GLY A 104 -21.48 1.93 -3.69
C GLY A 104 -20.09 2.26 -4.26
N TYR A 105 -19.04 2.34 -3.42
CA TYR A 105 -17.69 2.57 -3.91
C TYR A 105 -17.23 1.42 -4.81
N GLY A 106 -16.82 1.76 -6.02
CA GLY A 106 -16.30 0.79 -6.98
C GLY A 106 -17.37 -0.02 -7.72
N GLU A 107 -18.67 0.29 -7.59
CA GLU A 107 -19.73 -0.42 -8.33
C GLU A 107 -19.59 -0.24 -9.85
N ASP A 108 -19.22 0.97 -10.29
CA ASP A 108 -19.03 1.32 -11.70
C ASP A 108 -17.55 1.24 -12.14
N ALA A 109 -16.64 0.89 -11.22
CA ALA A 109 -15.21 0.95 -11.46
C ALA A 109 -14.72 -0.12 -12.43
N SER A 110 -14.01 0.29 -13.45
CA SER A 110 -13.09 -0.57 -14.19
C SER A 110 -11.81 -0.77 -13.37
N LEU A 111 -11.84 -1.68 -12.39
CA LEU A 111 -10.69 -1.92 -11.51
C LEU A 111 -9.41 -2.19 -12.32
N PRO A 112 -8.33 -1.44 -12.10
CA PRO A 112 -7.05 -1.67 -12.74
C PRO A 112 -6.42 -2.96 -12.19
N VAL A 113 -6.84 -4.11 -12.75
CA VAL A 113 -6.46 -5.44 -12.25
C VAL A 113 -4.93 -5.62 -12.19
N ALA A 114 -4.20 -5.13 -13.19
CA ALA A 114 -2.75 -5.30 -13.26
C ALA A 114 -2.00 -4.62 -12.10
N PRO A 115 -2.20 -3.33 -11.78
CA PRO A 115 -1.62 -2.69 -10.62
C PRO A 115 -1.96 -3.38 -9.29
N LEU A 116 -3.21 -3.83 -9.12
CA LEU A 116 -3.64 -4.53 -7.91
C LEU A 116 -2.94 -5.89 -7.74
N LEU A 117 -2.79 -6.65 -8.82
CA LEU A 117 -2.04 -7.92 -8.79
C LEU A 117 -0.57 -7.70 -8.47
N ILE A 118 0.07 -6.69 -9.06
CA ILE A 118 1.46 -6.33 -8.77
C ILE A 118 1.61 -5.93 -7.29
N ALA A 119 0.70 -5.10 -6.79
CA ALA A 119 0.68 -4.68 -5.39
C ALA A 119 0.56 -5.86 -4.44
N GLY A 120 -0.40 -6.75 -4.69
CA GLY A 120 -0.61 -7.97 -3.91
C GLY A 120 0.60 -8.89 -3.94
N LEU A 121 1.20 -9.11 -5.10
CA LEU A 121 2.40 -9.92 -5.25
C LEU A 121 3.59 -9.33 -4.48
N LEU A 122 3.83 -8.03 -4.58
CA LEU A 122 4.90 -7.35 -3.85
C LEU A 122 4.66 -7.40 -2.33
N ALA A 123 3.44 -7.22 -1.86
CA ALA A 123 3.09 -7.37 -0.46
C ALA A 123 3.36 -8.78 0.06
N LEU A 124 2.96 -9.82 -0.70
CA LEU A 124 3.22 -11.22 -0.36
C LEU A 124 4.71 -11.55 -0.32
N LEU A 125 5.49 -11.10 -1.30
CA LEU A 125 6.93 -11.32 -1.35
C LEU A 125 7.65 -10.58 -0.21
N ALA A 126 7.24 -9.35 0.09
CA ALA A 126 7.76 -8.58 1.21
C ALA A 126 7.44 -9.28 2.54
N LEU A 127 6.21 -9.72 2.75
CA LEU A 127 5.80 -10.45 3.96
C LEU A 127 6.53 -11.79 4.09
N ALA A 128 6.60 -12.59 3.03
CA ALA A 128 7.34 -13.86 3.01
C ALA A 128 8.82 -13.65 3.34
N SER A 129 9.45 -12.61 2.79
CA SER A 129 10.83 -12.26 3.12
C SER A 129 11.01 -11.89 4.60
N CYS A 130 10.05 -11.18 5.19
CA CYS A 130 10.06 -10.85 6.61
C CYS A 130 9.93 -12.10 7.49
N ILE A 131 9.06 -13.03 7.13
CA ILE A 131 8.86 -14.30 7.88
C ILE A 131 10.14 -15.13 7.87
N VAL A 132 10.77 -15.27 6.71
CA VAL A 132 12.04 -16.04 6.56
C VAL A 132 13.16 -15.46 7.43
N HIS A 133 13.23 -14.14 7.57
CA HIS A 133 14.28 -13.43 8.32
C HIS A 133 13.85 -12.97 9.72
N TRP A 134 12.71 -13.49 10.23
CA TRP A 134 12.13 -13.09 11.51
C TRP A 134 13.07 -13.29 12.72
N ASN A 135 13.83 -14.39 12.71
CA ASN A 135 14.73 -14.80 13.77
C ASN A 135 16.19 -14.70 13.37
N ASP A 136 16.53 -14.00 12.29
CA ASP A 136 17.93 -13.79 11.95
C ASP A 136 18.65 -13.16 13.12
N PRO A 137 19.85 -13.64 13.47
CA PRO A 137 20.62 -13.05 14.55
C PRO A 137 20.82 -11.57 14.23
N THR A 138 20.48 -10.72 15.19
CA THR A 138 20.87 -9.31 15.13
C THR A 138 22.36 -9.28 15.04
N ASP A 139 22.90 -8.70 13.97
CA ASP A 139 24.33 -8.50 13.84
C ASP A 139 24.85 -7.91 15.15
N ALA A 140 25.51 -8.77 15.94
CA ALA A 140 26.13 -8.42 17.20
C ALA A 140 27.36 -7.57 16.94
#